data_5fc7b51cf7c234ec7aef3d00daf3460a
#
_entry.id   5fc7b51cf7c234ec7aef3d00daf3460a
#
_cell.length_a   1.000
_cell.length_b   1.000
_cell.length_c   1.000
_cell.angle_alpha   90.00
_cell.angle_beta   90.00
_cell.angle_gamma   90.00
#
_symmetry.space_group_name_H-M   'P 1'
#
loop_
_entity.id
_entity.type
_entity.pdbx_description
1 polymer ?
#
loop_
_entity_poly.entity_id
_entity_poly.type
_entity_poly.pdbx_seq_one_letter_code
_entity_poly.pdbx_strand_id
1 'polypeptide(L)'
;MSKKMKIFTAGALGIMMAGLVCTNVYALDNKDVVGTWYANSLSMDGMNEFHPNAIMMEMSMEISEDGKGKVTTSSESEEADVNDFEWKIDGDNIIITSDDEVMEGTYEDGKITISMDGMTVTLGQEKEEYKPYEPGKALTDTKLEDFDGEWSSSIMSAFGMQVPTGTLFDMQFNLTIDGGKATLVTIESGTETTTELEGDLDTNALVLKSTEEKTEEDTEDYSLFDTDTMRLYLLDDGKLCFTSADSMDDAEELSLIHI
;
A
#
# COMPACT_ATOMS: atom_id res chain seq x y z
N MET A 1 10.19 13.63 23.53
CA MET A 1 11.39 13.81 22.67
C MET A 1 11.00 13.29 21.30
N SER A 2 10.56 14.18 20.40
CA SER A 2 10.12 13.84 19.05
C SER A 2 11.32 13.35 18.25
N LYS A 3 11.28 12.09 17.77
CA LYS A 3 12.20 11.61 16.73
C LYS A 3 11.64 12.11 15.40
N LYS A 4 12.22 13.20 14.89
CA LYS A 4 12.02 13.59 13.49
C LYS A 4 12.46 12.42 12.62
N MET A 5 11.52 11.79 11.92
CA MET A 5 11.78 10.82 10.89
C MET A 5 12.38 11.57 9.71
N LYS A 6 13.68 11.47 9.55
CA LYS A 6 14.38 11.97 8.36
C LYS A 6 14.22 10.92 7.27
N ILE A 7 13.36 11.20 6.30
CA ILE A 7 13.05 10.31 5.16
C ILE A 7 14.05 10.54 3.99
N PHE A 8 15.28 10.88 4.27
CA PHE A 8 16.25 10.96 3.18
C PHE A 8 17.60 10.39 3.64
N THR A 9 17.99 9.26 3.07
CA THR A 9 19.39 8.79 3.07
C THR A 9 19.73 8.17 1.73
N ALA A 10 20.74 8.71 1.10
CA ALA A 10 21.18 8.48 -0.26
C ALA A 10 21.65 7.05 -0.57
N GLY A 11 21.33 6.57 -1.76
CA GLY A 11 21.86 5.34 -2.33
C GLY A 11 21.90 5.35 -3.85
N ALA A 12 23.04 5.19 -4.38
CA ALA A 12 23.71 5.23 -5.65
C ALA A 12 22.95 4.78 -6.93
N LEU A 13 23.24 5.56 -8.00
CA LEU A 13 23.02 5.37 -9.44
C LEU A 13 23.06 3.92 -9.97
N GLY A 14 22.01 3.56 -10.69
CA GLY A 14 22.01 2.46 -11.65
C GLY A 14 21.36 2.90 -12.96
N ILE A 15 22.16 3.13 -13.99
CA ILE A 15 21.72 3.47 -15.35
C ILE A 15 21.18 2.21 -16.03
N MET A 16 19.91 2.18 -16.41
CA MET A 16 19.42 1.20 -17.41
C MET A 16 18.93 1.94 -18.65
N MET A 17 19.64 1.68 -19.75
CA MET A 17 19.20 2.04 -21.10
C MET A 17 18.08 1.11 -21.55
N ALA A 18 16.94 1.63 -21.93
CA ALA A 18 15.91 0.92 -22.68
C ALA A 18 15.56 1.66 -23.97
N GLY A 19 15.36 0.88 -24.99
CA GLY A 19 15.38 1.13 -26.41
C GLY A 19 14.44 2.23 -26.95
N LEU A 20 14.92 2.85 -28.02
CA LEU A 20 14.28 3.85 -28.86
C LEU A 20 12.94 3.35 -29.46
N VAL A 21 11.86 3.98 -29.06
CA VAL A 21 10.66 4.14 -29.87
C VAL A 21 10.62 5.61 -30.30
N CYS A 22 10.78 5.89 -31.59
CA CYS A 22 10.66 7.25 -32.13
C CYS A 22 9.20 7.70 -32.09
N THR A 23 8.78 8.29 -30.99
CA THR A 23 7.64 9.22 -30.95
C THR A 23 8.17 10.62 -31.13
N ASN A 24 7.38 11.54 -31.72
CA ASN A 24 7.75 12.94 -31.88
C ASN A 24 8.09 13.51 -30.50
N VAL A 25 9.38 13.59 -30.19
CA VAL A 25 9.88 14.17 -28.96
C VAL A 25 9.69 15.68 -29.10
N TYR A 26 8.61 16.20 -28.55
CA TYR A 26 8.55 17.62 -28.19
C TYR A 26 9.46 17.76 -26.98
N ALA A 27 10.51 18.59 -27.09
CA ALA A 27 11.33 18.91 -25.94
C ALA A 27 10.43 19.47 -24.85
N LEU A 28 10.57 18.97 -23.63
CA LEU A 28 9.82 19.43 -22.47
C LEU A 28 10.10 20.93 -22.25
N ASP A 29 9.05 21.74 -22.08
CA ASP A 29 9.14 23.19 -21.87
C ASP A 29 8.76 23.51 -20.40
N ASN A 30 9.35 24.55 -19.83
CA ASN A 30 9.04 25.00 -18.47
C ASN A 30 7.54 25.17 -18.23
N LYS A 31 6.80 25.68 -19.21
CA LYS A 31 5.35 25.87 -19.13
C LYS A 31 4.56 24.56 -18.94
N ASP A 32 5.13 23.41 -19.33
CA ASP A 32 4.46 22.13 -19.23
C ASP A 32 4.50 21.59 -17.78
N VAL A 33 5.49 22.04 -17.00
CA VAL A 33 5.71 21.58 -15.61
C VAL A 33 5.36 22.62 -14.55
N VAL A 34 5.28 23.92 -14.91
CA VAL A 34 4.87 24.97 -13.96
C VAL A 34 3.42 24.80 -13.55
N GLY A 35 3.17 24.85 -12.25
CA GLY A 35 1.83 24.68 -11.68
C GLY A 35 1.82 23.94 -10.36
N THR A 36 0.62 23.56 -9.95
CA THR A 36 0.40 22.72 -8.76
C THR A 36 0.13 21.29 -9.18
N TRP A 37 0.81 20.38 -8.54
CA TRP A 37 0.80 18.95 -8.81
C TRP A 37 0.40 18.20 -7.54
N TYR A 38 -0.43 17.19 -7.66
CA TYR A 38 -0.92 16.36 -6.55
C TYR A 38 -0.44 14.93 -6.74
N ALA A 39 0.09 14.32 -5.69
CA ALA A 39 0.42 12.92 -5.72
C ALA A 39 -0.87 12.08 -5.76
N ASN A 40 -1.05 11.39 -6.87
CA ASN A 40 -2.22 10.55 -7.12
C ASN A 40 -1.88 9.06 -7.03
N SER A 41 -0.59 8.70 -7.13
CA SER A 41 -0.12 7.33 -6.98
C SER A 41 1.24 7.28 -6.30
N LEU A 42 1.40 6.28 -5.44
CA LEU A 42 2.65 5.85 -4.82
C LEU A 42 2.90 4.38 -5.14
N SER A 43 4.16 4.01 -5.32
CA SER A 43 4.59 2.62 -5.30
C SER A 43 5.91 2.50 -4.56
N MET A 44 6.16 1.36 -3.91
CA MET A 44 7.38 1.09 -3.14
C MET A 44 8.04 -0.18 -3.70
N ASP A 45 9.33 -0.10 -4.08
CA ASP A 45 10.19 -1.22 -4.50
C ASP A 45 9.51 -2.28 -5.42
N GLY A 46 8.73 -1.82 -6.41
CA GLY A 46 8.04 -2.71 -7.35
C GLY A 46 6.75 -3.31 -6.83
N MET A 47 6.27 -2.85 -5.69
CA MET A 47 4.94 -3.18 -5.16
C MET A 47 3.83 -2.54 -5.99
N ASN A 48 2.58 -2.95 -5.73
CA ASN A 48 1.42 -2.38 -6.39
C ASN A 48 1.28 -0.88 -6.10
N GLU A 49 0.85 -0.13 -7.10
CA GLU A 49 0.53 1.28 -6.93
C GLU A 49 -0.71 1.46 -6.04
N PHE A 50 -0.69 2.49 -5.21
CA PHE A 50 -1.81 2.88 -4.36
C PHE A 50 -1.89 4.40 -4.23
N HIS A 51 -3.07 4.92 -3.89
CA HIS A 51 -3.26 6.35 -3.66
C HIS A 51 -2.66 6.77 -2.31
N PRO A 52 -1.99 7.94 -2.17
CA PRO A 52 -1.38 8.38 -0.91
C PRO A 52 -2.34 8.40 0.28
N ASN A 53 -3.59 8.76 0.07
CA ASN A 53 -4.61 8.75 1.13
C ASN A 53 -4.93 7.33 1.65
N ALA A 54 -4.53 6.28 0.94
CA ALA A 54 -4.64 4.91 1.44
C ALA A 54 -3.81 4.69 2.71
N ILE A 55 -2.77 5.51 2.90
CA ILE A 55 -1.94 5.57 4.11
C ILE A 55 -2.12 6.90 4.87
N MET A 56 -3.29 7.54 4.71
CA MET A 56 -3.63 8.81 5.35
C MET A 56 -2.63 9.94 5.06
N MET A 57 -1.98 9.92 3.91
CA MET A 57 -0.99 10.91 3.49
C MET A 57 -1.52 11.72 2.31
N GLU A 58 -1.27 13.03 2.34
CA GLU A 58 -1.43 13.90 1.18
C GLU A 58 -0.09 14.52 0.82
N MET A 59 0.18 14.62 -0.47
CA MET A 59 1.38 15.28 -0.98
C MET A 59 1.03 16.14 -2.18
N SER A 60 1.55 17.36 -2.18
CA SER A 60 1.45 18.27 -3.32
C SER A 60 2.79 18.96 -3.58
N MET A 61 2.99 19.37 -4.83
CA MET A 61 4.18 20.05 -5.28
C MET A 61 3.79 21.30 -6.09
N GLU A 62 4.29 22.44 -5.68
CA GLU A 62 4.15 23.71 -6.43
C GLU A 62 5.45 23.99 -7.17
N ILE A 63 5.37 24.19 -8.50
CA ILE A 63 6.51 24.49 -9.37
C ILE A 63 6.30 25.90 -9.94
N SER A 64 7.24 26.80 -9.68
CA SER A 64 7.21 28.20 -10.11
C SER A 64 8.13 28.46 -11.31
N GLU A 65 7.80 29.46 -12.13
CA GLU A 65 8.58 29.85 -13.34
C GLU A 65 10.02 30.29 -13.03
N ASP A 66 10.30 30.72 -11.80
CA ASP A 66 11.61 31.20 -11.37
C ASP A 66 12.62 30.10 -11.03
N GLY A 67 12.29 28.83 -11.30
CA GLY A 67 13.13 27.68 -11.00
C GLY A 67 13.05 27.22 -9.55
N LYS A 68 12.04 27.65 -8.81
CA LYS A 68 11.79 27.25 -7.42
C LYS A 68 10.49 26.49 -7.29
N GLY A 69 10.38 25.75 -6.21
CA GLY A 69 9.14 25.06 -5.89
C GLY A 69 9.06 24.69 -4.41
N LYS A 70 7.93 24.10 -4.05
CA LYS A 70 7.64 23.61 -2.70
C LYS A 70 6.97 22.28 -2.77
N VAL A 71 7.39 21.37 -1.92
CA VAL A 71 6.66 20.12 -1.62
C VAL A 71 5.98 20.30 -0.28
N THR A 72 4.69 20.01 -0.23
CA THR A 72 3.90 19.97 1.00
C THR A 72 3.45 18.53 1.22
N THR A 73 3.80 17.96 2.37
CA THR A 73 3.34 16.65 2.81
C THR A 73 2.55 16.82 4.10
N SER A 74 1.39 16.20 4.19
CA SER A 74 0.55 16.23 5.38
C SER A 74 -0.01 14.84 5.67
N SER A 75 -0.29 14.58 6.94
CA SER A 75 -1.04 13.41 7.41
C SER A 75 -2.17 13.88 8.33
N GLU A 76 -3.15 13.04 8.61
CA GLU A 76 -4.25 13.41 9.51
C GLU A 76 -3.80 13.77 10.93
N SER A 77 -2.63 13.26 11.36
CA SER A 77 -2.13 13.38 12.74
C SER A 77 -1.05 14.44 12.93
N GLU A 78 -0.52 15.03 11.85
CA GLU A 78 0.63 15.95 11.93
C GLU A 78 0.38 17.24 11.15
N GLU A 79 1.00 18.35 11.60
CA GLU A 79 1.03 19.59 10.82
C GLU A 79 1.74 19.37 9.51
N ALA A 80 1.29 20.04 8.46
CA ALA A 80 1.87 19.94 7.13
C ALA A 80 3.37 20.31 7.16
N ASP A 81 4.20 19.44 6.63
CA ASP A 81 5.62 19.70 6.40
C ASP A 81 5.80 20.33 5.01
N VAL A 82 6.54 21.43 4.96
CA VAL A 82 6.76 22.19 3.70
C VAL A 82 8.25 22.31 3.48
N ASN A 83 8.71 21.79 2.34
CA ASN A 83 10.11 21.82 1.93
C ASN A 83 10.27 22.61 0.63
N ASP A 84 11.19 23.56 0.61
CA ASP A 84 11.54 24.31 -0.58
C ASP A 84 12.53 23.49 -1.43
N PHE A 85 12.45 23.65 -2.77
CA PHE A 85 13.39 23.05 -3.71
C PHE A 85 13.69 23.98 -4.88
N GLU A 86 14.79 23.71 -5.58
CA GLU A 86 15.10 24.28 -6.89
C GLU A 86 14.87 23.25 -7.98
N TRP A 87 14.47 23.70 -9.18
CA TRP A 87 14.22 22.80 -10.29
C TRP A 87 14.72 23.36 -11.61
N LYS A 88 14.99 22.48 -12.55
CA LYS A 88 15.30 22.79 -13.95
C LYS A 88 14.91 21.62 -14.86
N ILE A 89 14.77 21.91 -16.15
CA ILE A 89 14.67 20.87 -17.18
C ILE A 89 16.06 20.54 -17.70
N ASP A 90 16.34 19.26 -17.87
CA ASP A 90 17.54 18.74 -18.53
C ASP A 90 17.14 17.63 -19.51
N GLY A 91 17.04 18.00 -20.79
CA GLY A 91 16.46 17.13 -21.82
C GLY A 91 14.96 16.92 -21.60
N ASP A 92 14.55 15.67 -21.39
CA ASP A 92 13.17 15.28 -21.13
C ASP A 92 12.90 15.08 -19.63
N ASN A 93 13.89 15.38 -18.77
CA ASN A 93 13.82 15.16 -17.34
C ASN A 93 13.65 16.46 -16.57
N ILE A 94 12.99 16.37 -15.42
CA ILE A 94 12.88 17.43 -14.42
C ILE A 94 13.89 17.11 -13.32
N ILE A 95 14.87 17.97 -13.12
CA ILE A 95 15.86 17.84 -12.06
C ILE A 95 15.40 18.71 -10.90
N ILE A 96 15.20 18.10 -9.75
CA ILE A 96 14.76 18.72 -8.49
C ILE A 96 15.92 18.64 -7.51
N THR A 97 16.27 19.76 -6.89
CA THR A 97 17.35 19.83 -5.88
C THR A 97 16.81 20.38 -4.58
N SER A 98 16.92 19.64 -3.50
CA SER A 98 16.54 20.04 -2.14
C SER A 98 17.62 19.63 -1.16
N ASP A 99 18.11 20.55 -0.34
CA ASP A 99 19.11 20.31 0.73
C ASP A 99 20.34 19.48 0.29
N ASP A 100 20.88 19.77 -0.91
CA ASP A 100 22.00 19.04 -1.53
C ASP A 100 21.65 17.65 -2.11
N GLU A 101 20.39 17.21 -2.03
CA GLU A 101 19.90 16.00 -2.70
C GLU A 101 19.36 16.35 -4.09
N VAL A 102 19.64 15.49 -5.06
CA VAL A 102 19.20 15.66 -6.44
C VAL A 102 18.29 14.50 -6.80
N MET A 103 17.08 14.83 -7.17
CA MET A 103 16.08 13.87 -7.66
C MET A 103 15.85 14.11 -9.14
N GLU A 104 15.57 13.05 -9.87
CA GLU A 104 15.24 13.08 -11.29
C GLU A 104 13.78 12.65 -11.47
N GLY A 105 13.00 13.49 -12.14
CA GLY A 105 11.62 13.20 -12.50
C GLY A 105 11.48 13.14 -14.01
N THR A 106 10.56 12.33 -14.49
CA THR A 106 10.13 12.28 -15.90
C THR A 106 8.77 12.93 -16.07
N TYR A 107 8.52 13.51 -17.24
CA TYR A 107 7.23 14.04 -17.62
C TYR A 107 6.69 13.28 -18.82
N GLU A 108 5.54 12.64 -18.66
CA GLU A 108 4.87 11.89 -19.72
C GLU A 108 3.36 11.99 -19.55
N ASP A 109 2.62 12.22 -20.64
CA ASP A 109 1.15 12.26 -20.67
C ASP A 109 0.49 13.18 -19.62
N GLY A 110 1.14 14.34 -19.31
CA GLY A 110 0.62 15.30 -18.33
C GLY A 110 0.83 14.86 -16.87
N LYS A 111 1.72 13.93 -16.62
CA LYS A 111 2.10 13.45 -15.29
C LYS A 111 3.60 13.64 -15.06
N ILE A 112 3.95 13.91 -13.81
CA ILE A 112 5.34 13.91 -13.34
C ILE A 112 5.54 12.65 -12.50
N THR A 113 6.55 11.86 -12.82
CA THR A 113 6.94 10.69 -12.04
C THR A 113 8.32 10.91 -11.46
N ILE A 114 8.46 10.81 -10.14
CA ILE A 114 9.70 10.97 -9.38
C ILE A 114 9.98 9.68 -8.65
N SER A 115 11.20 9.15 -8.82
CA SER A 115 11.64 7.96 -8.06
C SER A 115 12.75 8.35 -7.10
N MET A 116 12.61 7.96 -5.83
CA MET A 116 13.57 8.19 -4.77
C MET A 116 13.57 7.02 -3.78
N ASP A 117 14.74 6.51 -3.41
CA ASP A 117 14.94 5.51 -2.35
C ASP A 117 13.91 4.33 -2.38
N GLY A 118 13.67 3.77 -3.56
CA GLY A 118 12.73 2.66 -3.73
C GLY A 118 11.25 3.08 -3.78
N MET A 119 10.93 4.36 -3.58
CA MET A 119 9.59 4.90 -3.71
C MET A 119 9.44 5.62 -5.06
N THR A 120 8.34 5.39 -5.73
CA THR A 120 7.94 6.13 -6.94
C THR A 120 6.66 6.88 -6.66
N VAL A 121 6.67 8.18 -6.95
CA VAL A 121 5.51 9.07 -6.80
C VAL A 121 5.08 9.54 -8.18
N THR A 122 3.81 9.38 -8.51
CA THR A 122 3.21 9.92 -9.74
C THR A 122 2.28 11.07 -9.39
N LEU A 123 2.56 12.25 -9.96
CA LEU A 123 1.82 13.47 -9.71
C LEU A 123 1.02 13.87 -10.95
N GLY A 124 -0.18 14.39 -10.73
CA GLY A 124 -1.05 14.99 -11.74
C GLY A 124 -1.45 16.42 -11.36
N GLN A 125 -1.83 17.25 -12.36
CA GLN A 125 -2.34 18.61 -12.08
C GLN A 125 -3.77 18.61 -11.52
N GLU A 126 -4.52 17.55 -11.73
CA GLU A 126 -5.82 17.34 -11.10
C GLU A 126 -5.63 16.42 -9.88
N LYS A 127 -6.18 16.83 -8.72
CA LYS A 127 -6.23 15.99 -7.53
C LYS A 127 -7.27 14.91 -7.73
N GLU A 128 -6.84 13.65 -7.78
CA GLU A 128 -7.75 12.51 -7.86
C GLU A 128 -8.42 12.29 -6.48
N GLU A 129 -9.69 11.92 -6.50
CA GLU A 129 -10.44 11.61 -5.27
C GLU A 129 -10.12 10.18 -4.86
N TYR A 130 -9.54 10.01 -3.66
CA TYR A 130 -9.38 8.70 -3.07
C TYR A 130 -10.75 8.16 -2.62
N LYS A 131 -11.03 6.93 -3.02
CA LYS A 131 -12.20 6.18 -2.57
C LYS A 131 -11.73 4.96 -1.80
N PRO A 132 -11.83 4.99 -0.46
CA PRO A 132 -11.52 3.82 0.32
C PRO A 132 -12.42 2.65 -0.10
N TYR A 133 -11.90 1.46 0.00
CA TYR A 133 -12.71 0.27 -0.17
C TYR A 133 -13.70 0.16 1.00
N GLU A 134 -14.98 0.11 0.67
CA GLU A 134 -16.03 -0.17 1.64
C GLU A 134 -16.33 -1.67 1.59
N PRO A 135 -16.05 -2.45 2.66
CA PRO A 135 -16.34 -3.86 2.68
C PRO A 135 -17.84 -4.13 2.56
N GLY A 136 -18.17 -5.20 1.88
CA GLY A 136 -19.53 -5.75 1.89
C GLY A 136 -19.99 -6.11 3.29
N LYS A 137 -21.29 -6.32 3.46
CA LYS A 137 -21.84 -6.77 4.74
C LYS A 137 -21.63 -8.27 4.93
N ALA A 138 -21.31 -8.67 6.14
CA ALA A 138 -21.23 -10.08 6.46
C ALA A 138 -22.59 -10.77 6.24
N LEU A 139 -22.57 -11.90 5.54
CA LEU A 139 -23.75 -12.75 5.35
C LEU A 139 -24.11 -13.42 6.68
N THR A 140 -25.42 -13.59 6.95
CA THR A 140 -25.92 -14.10 8.24
C THR A 140 -26.35 -15.55 8.21
N ASP A 141 -26.62 -16.09 7.03
CA ASP A 141 -27.12 -17.47 6.87
C ASP A 141 -26.11 -18.33 6.10
N THR A 142 -24.83 -18.24 6.49
CA THR A 142 -23.74 -18.97 5.87
C THR A 142 -23.69 -20.41 6.37
N LYS A 143 -23.21 -21.32 5.51
CA LYS A 143 -22.88 -22.69 5.82
C LYS A 143 -21.39 -22.91 5.65
N LEU A 144 -20.87 -23.97 6.25
CA LEU A 144 -19.46 -24.30 6.15
C LEU A 144 -18.97 -24.42 4.71
N GLU A 145 -19.78 -25.06 3.85
CA GLU A 145 -19.53 -25.25 2.42
C GLU A 145 -19.47 -23.94 1.60
N ASP A 146 -20.02 -22.84 2.11
CA ASP A 146 -19.99 -21.55 1.42
C ASP A 146 -18.60 -20.90 1.48
N PHE A 147 -17.75 -21.34 2.41
CA PHE A 147 -16.37 -20.86 2.54
C PHE A 147 -15.37 -21.66 1.69
N ASP A 148 -15.77 -22.84 1.17
CA ASP A 148 -14.87 -23.69 0.40
C ASP A 148 -14.35 -22.99 -0.85
N GLY A 149 -13.06 -23.12 -1.10
CA GLY A 149 -12.41 -22.52 -2.26
C GLY A 149 -10.98 -22.06 -2.03
N GLU A 150 -10.46 -21.38 -3.05
CA GLU A 150 -9.15 -20.77 -3.03
C GLU A 150 -9.31 -19.23 -2.95
N TRP A 151 -8.70 -18.62 -1.98
CA TRP A 151 -8.82 -17.21 -1.66
C TRP A 151 -7.45 -16.56 -1.62
N SER A 152 -7.30 -15.38 -2.23
CA SER A 152 -6.05 -14.62 -2.21
C SER A 152 -6.29 -13.21 -1.68
N SER A 153 -5.42 -12.76 -0.79
CA SER A 153 -5.54 -11.45 -0.18
C SER A 153 -5.42 -10.33 -1.23
N SER A 154 -6.24 -9.31 -1.10
CA SER A 154 -6.27 -8.17 -2.04
C SER A 154 -6.05 -6.83 -1.35
N ILE A 155 -6.68 -6.60 -0.21
CA ILE A 155 -6.62 -5.34 0.53
C ILE A 155 -6.38 -5.66 2.00
N MET A 156 -5.49 -4.91 2.62
CA MET A 156 -5.27 -4.90 4.05
C MET A 156 -5.70 -3.54 4.61
N SER A 157 -6.52 -3.58 5.65
CA SER A 157 -6.94 -2.38 6.39
C SER A 157 -6.42 -2.49 7.82
N ALA A 158 -5.69 -1.49 8.27
CA ALA A 158 -5.20 -1.41 9.64
C ALA A 158 -4.98 0.05 10.03
N PHE A 159 -5.37 0.44 11.23
CA PHE A 159 -5.12 1.79 11.78
C PHE A 159 -5.60 2.93 10.88
N GLY A 160 -6.73 2.76 10.19
CA GLY A 160 -7.27 3.74 9.25
C GLY A 160 -6.63 3.71 7.84
N MET A 161 -5.57 2.94 7.64
CA MET A 161 -4.94 2.74 6.34
C MET A 161 -5.62 1.61 5.57
N GLN A 162 -5.68 1.73 4.25
CA GLN A 162 -6.17 0.67 3.36
C GLN A 162 -5.25 0.55 2.15
N VAL A 163 -4.52 -0.52 2.08
CA VAL A 163 -3.53 -0.73 1.01
C VAL A 163 -3.69 -2.10 0.36
N PRO A 164 -3.30 -2.26 -0.91
CA PRO A 164 -3.17 -3.58 -1.50
C PRO A 164 -2.22 -4.44 -0.66
N THR A 165 -2.54 -5.71 -0.46
CA THR A 165 -1.61 -6.65 0.21
C THR A 165 -0.29 -6.70 -0.55
N GLY A 166 0.81 -6.90 0.16
CA GLY A 166 2.15 -6.82 -0.40
C GLY A 166 2.73 -5.39 -0.51
N THR A 167 1.96 -4.35 -0.13
CA THR A 167 2.41 -2.96 -0.29
C THR A 167 3.25 -2.45 0.88
N LEU A 168 2.80 -2.62 2.13
CA LEU A 168 3.49 -2.04 3.29
C LEU A 168 4.46 -3.01 3.97
N PHE A 169 4.16 -4.31 3.92
CA PHE A 169 4.90 -5.33 4.67
C PHE A 169 5.42 -6.46 3.76
N ASP A 170 5.33 -6.28 2.41
CA ASP A 170 5.65 -7.34 1.44
C ASP A 170 5.00 -8.69 1.83
N MET A 171 3.76 -8.61 2.31
CA MET A 171 3.03 -9.73 2.88
C MET A 171 1.80 -10.05 2.04
N GLN A 172 1.65 -11.30 1.64
CA GLN A 172 0.50 -11.82 0.91
C GLN A 172 -0.03 -13.07 1.60
N PHE A 173 -1.32 -13.30 1.48
CA PHE A 173 -2.00 -14.45 2.07
C PHE A 173 -2.78 -15.19 1.00
N ASN A 174 -2.59 -16.48 0.93
CA ASN A 174 -3.40 -17.39 0.14
C ASN A 174 -4.02 -18.44 1.09
N LEU A 175 -5.31 -18.62 1.00
CA LEU A 175 -6.06 -19.51 1.88
C LEU A 175 -6.87 -20.49 1.03
N THR A 176 -6.69 -21.77 1.25
CA THR A 176 -7.49 -22.84 0.65
C THR A 176 -8.35 -23.46 1.74
N ILE A 177 -9.67 -23.54 1.53
CA ILE A 177 -10.65 -24.08 2.50
C ILE A 177 -11.38 -25.26 1.87
N ASP A 178 -11.51 -26.36 2.60
CA ASP A 178 -12.26 -27.56 2.22
C ASP A 178 -12.90 -28.18 3.48
N GLY A 179 -14.21 -28.03 3.65
CA GLY A 179 -15.00 -28.64 4.70
C GLY A 179 -14.53 -28.31 6.13
N GLY A 180 -14.12 -27.07 6.39
CA GLY A 180 -13.64 -26.61 7.70
C GLY A 180 -12.17 -26.93 7.99
N LYS A 181 -11.45 -27.50 7.03
CA LYS A 181 -9.99 -27.54 7.01
C LYS A 181 -9.46 -26.45 6.11
N ALA A 182 -8.39 -25.82 6.51
CA ALA A 182 -7.79 -24.78 5.69
C ALA A 182 -6.26 -24.86 5.72
N THR A 183 -5.68 -24.48 4.59
CA THR A 183 -4.23 -24.27 4.45
C THR A 183 -4.00 -22.79 4.17
N LEU A 184 -3.34 -22.10 5.08
CA LEU A 184 -2.92 -20.71 4.93
C LEU A 184 -1.46 -20.68 4.47
N VAL A 185 -1.22 -20.05 3.33
CA VAL A 185 0.13 -19.75 2.83
C VAL A 185 0.36 -18.26 3.01
N THR A 186 1.29 -17.92 3.87
CA THR A 186 1.77 -16.54 4.06
C THR A 186 3.07 -16.36 3.29
N ILE A 187 3.16 -15.33 2.47
CA ILE A 187 4.39 -14.94 1.78
C ILE A 187 4.82 -13.61 2.37
N GLU A 188 5.98 -13.57 3.00
CA GLU A 188 6.56 -12.38 3.61
C GLU A 188 8.00 -12.21 3.12
N SER A 189 8.28 -11.07 2.48
CA SER A 189 9.61 -10.77 1.91
C SER A 189 10.17 -11.92 1.04
N GLY A 190 9.28 -12.56 0.28
CA GLY A 190 9.61 -13.70 -0.58
C GLY A 190 9.80 -15.03 0.14
N THR A 191 9.61 -15.08 1.46
CA THR A 191 9.61 -16.32 2.25
C THR A 191 8.19 -16.84 2.38
N GLU A 192 7.99 -18.11 2.04
CA GLU A 192 6.69 -18.77 2.12
C GLU A 192 6.61 -19.60 3.41
N THR A 193 5.54 -19.39 4.17
CA THR A 193 5.19 -20.18 5.35
C THR A 193 3.81 -20.78 5.16
N THR A 194 3.66 -22.06 5.48
CA THR A 194 2.39 -22.78 5.37
C THR A 194 1.90 -23.18 6.75
N THR A 195 0.65 -22.85 7.05
CA THR A 195 -0.01 -23.20 8.32
C THR A 195 -1.28 -23.98 8.05
N GLU A 196 -1.42 -25.14 8.66
CA GLU A 196 -2.62 -25.95 8.62
C GLU A 196 -3.59 -25.52 9.73
N LEU A 197 -4.85 -25.31 9.36
CA LEU A 197 -5.90 -24.80 10.23
C LEU A 197 -7.10 -25.76 10.19
N GLU A 198 -7.79 -25.84 11.30
CA GLU A 198 -9.09 -26.54 11.40
C GLU A 198 -10.08 -25.66 12.17
N GLY A 199 -11.36 -25.74 11.80
CA GLY A 199 -12.40 -25.02 12.51
C GLY A 199 -13.82 -25.35 12.10
N ASP A 200 -14.73 -24.68 12.76
CA ASP A 200 -16.16 -24.86 12.59
C ASP A 200 -16.85 -23.48 12.42
N LEU A 201 -18.08 -23.54 11.93
CA LEU A 201 -18.93 -22.39 11.84
C LEU A 201 -19.42 -21.96 13.22
N ASP A 202 -19.15 -20.70 13.58
CA ASP A 202 -19.69 -20.06 14.78
C ASP A 202 -20.59 -18.88 14.34
N THR A 203 -21.91 -19.09 14.44
CA THR A 203 -22.93 -18.16 13.98
C THR A 203 -22.84 -17.95 12.45
N ASN A 204 -22.13 -16.91 12.00
CA ASN A 204 -21.92 -16.55 10.59
C ASN A 204 -20.44 -16.42 10.21
N ALA A 205 -19.54 -16.82 11.11
CA ALA A 205 -18.11 -16.80 10.88
C ALA A 205 -17.55 -18.24 10.85
N LEU A 206 -16.63 -18.50 9.94
CA LEU A 206 -15.77 -19.67 10.02
C LEU A 206 -14.61 -19.33 10.97
N VAL A 207 -14.52 -20.04 12.09
CA VAL A 207 -13.50 -19.87 13.12
C VAL A 207 -12.45 -20.96 12.96
N LEU A 208 -11.28 -20.59 12.45
CA LEU A 208 -10.15 -21.48 12.23
C LEU A 208 -9.12 -21.36 13.35
N LYS A 209 -8.50 -22.47 13.71
CA LYS A 209 -7.40 -22.55 14.68
C LYS A 209 -6.25 -23.32 14.10
N SER A 210 -5.02 -22.93 14.47
CA SER A 210 -3.83 -23.69 14.10
C SER A 210 -3.89 -25.10 14.69
N THR A 211 -3.52 -26.07 13.87
CA THR A 211 -3.38 -27.46 14.31
C THR A 211 -2.00 -27.76 14.93
N GLU A 212 -1.07 -26.81 14.82
CA GLU A 212 0.27 -26.91 15.40
C GLU A 212 0.26 -26.45 16.86
N GLU A 213 0.91 -27.21 17.73
CA GLU A 213 1.16 -26.78 19.10
C GLU A 213 2.31 -25.78 19.12
N LYS A 214 2.05 -24.53 19.57
CA LYS A 214 3.11 -23.53 19.78
C LYS A 214 4.05 -23.98 20.90
N THR A 215 5.34 -23.88 20.67
CA THR A 215 6.35 -24.05 21.72
C THR A 215 6.57 -22.71 22.43
N GLU A 216 6.98 -22.75 23.72
CA GLU A 216 7.21 -21.52 24.51
C GLU A 216 8.32 -20.60 23.91
N GLU A 217 9.10 -21.09 22.95
CA GLU A 217 10.13 -20.32 22.23
C GLU A 217 9.56 -19.45 21.09
N ASP A 218 8.33 -19.72 20.61
CA ASP A 218 7.71 -19.04 19.48
C ASP A 218 7.01 -17.71 19.88
N THR A 219 7.10 -17.30 21.15
CA THR A 219 6.33 -16.14 21.69
C THR A 219 6.96 -14.77 21.44
N GLU A 220 8.14 -14.68 20.82
CA GLU A 220 8.81 -13.38 20.56
C GLU A 220 8.62 -12.84 19.13
N ASP A 221 7.99 -13.59 18.22
CA ASP A 221 7.71 -13.11 16.89
C ASP A 221 6.44 -12.26 16.90
N TYR A 222 6.59 -10.95 16.78
CA TYR A 222 5.49 -10.00 16.62
C TYR A 222 4.88 -10.14 15.21
N SER A 223 4.24 -11.26 14.96
CA SER A 223 3.38 -11.39 13.79
C SER A 223 2.15 -10.50 14.01
N LEU A 224 1.86 -9.61 13.07
CA LEU A 224 0.62 -8.82 13.04
C LEU A 224 -0.64 -9.72 13.12
N PHE A 225 -0.47 -11.01 12.91
CA PHE A 225 -1.51 -12.04 12.83
C PHE A 225 -1.22 -13.24 13.75
N ASP A 226 -0.45 -13.06 14.84
CA ASP A 226 -0.30 -14.10 15.86
C ASP A 226 -1.62 -14.27 16.64
N THR A 227 -2.60 -14.79 15.95
CA THR A 227 -3.87 -15.15 16.55
C THR A 227 -4.00 -16.67 16.51
N ASP A 228 -4.10 -17.29 17.67
CA ASP A 228 -4.45 -18.71 17.79
C ASP A 228 -5.81 -19.01 17.12
N THR A 229 -6.55 -17.97 16.77
CA THR A 229 -7.89 -18.06 16.21
C THR A 229 -8.10 -17.01 15.12
N MET A 230 -8.45 -17.46 13.94
CA MET A 230 -8.77 -16.66 12.79
C MET A 230 -10.29 -16.70 12.55
N ARG A 231 -10.93 -15.52 12.39
CA ARG A 231 -12.35 -15.43 12.04
C ARG A 231 -12.51 -14.96 10.61
N LEU A 232 -13.27 -15.71 9.84
CA LEU A 232 -13.56 -15.42 8.45
C LEU A 232 -15.06 -15.15 8.29
N TYR A 233 -15.38 -14.04 7.65
CA TYR A 233 -16.74 -13.66 7.29
C TYR A 233 -16.88 -13.61 5.77
N LEU A 234 -17.88 -14.30 5.25
CA LEU A 234 -18.26 -14.17 3.84
C LEU A 234 -19.11 -12.92 3.66
N LEU A 235 -18.72 -12.06 2.74
CA LEU A 235 -19.37 -10.78 2.49
C LEU A 235 -20.36 -10.87 1.31
N ASP A 236 -21.33 -9.95 1.26
CA ASP A 236 -22.35 -9.88 0.20
C ASP A 236 -21.78 -9.43 -1.16
N ASP A 237 -20.53 -8.92 -1.18
CA ASP A 237 -19.77 -8.63 -2.41
C ASP A 237 -18.96 -9.84 -2.92
N GLY A 238 -19.07 -11.00 -2.26
CA GLY A 238 -18.42 -12.24 -2.65
C GLY A 238 -16.96 -12.37 -2.21
N LYS A 239 -16.51 -11.52 -1.29
CA LYS A 239 -15.18 -11.60 -0.69
C LYS A 239 -15.22 -12.28 0.67
N LEU A 240 -14.05 -12.76 1.14
CA LEU A 240 -13.83 -13.10 2.53
C LEU A 240 -13.18 -11.93 3.26
N CYS A 241 -13.65 -11.67 4.46
CA CYS A 241 -13.00 -10.79 5.41
C CYS A 241 -12.37 -11.63 6.52
N PHE A 242 -11.08 -11.50 6.71
CA PHE A 242 -10.36 -12.04 7.83
C PHE A 242 -10.19 -10.98 8.92
N THR A 243 -10.48 -11.30 10.16
CA THR A 243 -10.25 -10.44 11.31
C THR A 243 -9.85 -11.25 12.53
N SER A 244 -9.02 -10.67 13.39
CA SER A 244 -8.73 -11.17 14.73
C SER A 244 -9.77 -10.72 15.77
N ALA A 245 -10.67 -9.77 15.39
CA ALA A 245 -11.72 -9.29 16.27
C ALA A 245 -12.81 -10.34 16.50
N ASP A 246 -13.50 -10.25 17.63
CA ASP A 246 -14.61 -11.13 17.98
C ASP A 246 -15.86 -10.93 17.11
N SER A 247 -15.98 -9.75 16.49
CA SER A 247 -17.05 -9.43 15.54
C SER A 247 -16.57 -8.50 14.43
N MET A 248 -17.31 -8.45 13.31
CA MET A 248 -17.06 -7.48 12.23
C MET A 248 -17.24 -6.03 12.69
N ASP A 249 -18.16 -5.79 13.62
CA ASP A 249 -18.43 -4.43 14.12
C ASP A 249 -17.25 -3.91 14.97
N ASP A 250 -16.52 -4.81 15.64
CA ASP A 250 -15.31 -4.48 16.41
C ASP A 250 -14.06 -4.42 15.52
N ALA A 251 -14.15 -4.88 14.28
CA ALA A 251 -13.04 -4.97 13.34
C ALA A 251 -12.69 -3.63 12.67
N GLU A 252 -13.54 -2.60 12.76
CA GLU A 252 -13.26 -1.27 12.14
C GLU A 252 -11.98 -0.62 12.70
N GLU A 253 -11.58 -0.96 13.92
CA GLU A 253 -10.33 -0.48 14.54
C GLU A 253 -9.15 -1.46 14.40
N LEU A 254 -9.38 -2.67 13.90
CA LEU A 254 -8.41 -3.75 13.81
C LEU A 254 -8.06 -4.10 12.36
N SER A 255 -7.03 -4.91 12.22
CA SER A 255 -6.57 -5.35 10.89
C SER A 255 -7.62 -6.21 10.19
N LEU A 256 -8.02 -5.80 9.00
CA LEU A 256 -8.89 -6.52 8.09
C LEU A 256 -8.10 -6.92 6.84
N ILE A 257 -8.22 -8.17 6.44
CA ILE A 257 -7.72 -8.64 5.15
C ILE A 257 -8.92 -9.09 4.33
N HIS A 258 -9.07 -8.49 3.16
CA HIS A 258 -10.06 -8.88 2.19
C HIS A 258 -9.41 -9.84 1.18
N ILE A 259 -9.97 -10.99 1.09
CA ILE A 259 -9.49 -12.09 0.26
C ILE A 259 -10.45 -12.32 -0.89
#